data_86e3fdfb162a983224d0af1d402f920b
#
_entry.id   86e3fdfb162a983224d0af1d402f920b
#
_cell.length_a   1.000
_cell.length_b   1.000
_cell.length_c   1.000
_cell.angle_alpha   90.00
_cell.angle_beta   90.00
_cell.angle_gamma   90.00
#
_symmetry.space_group_name_H-M   'P 1'
#
loop_
_entity.id
_entity.type
_entity.pdbx_description
1 polymer ?
#
loop_
_entity_poly.entity_id
_entity_poly.type
_entity_poly.pdbx_seq_one_letter_code
_entity_poly.pdbx_strand_id
1 'polypeptide(L)'
;MRLQKKGSTYFGLCPFHNEKTGSFSVSPNKQMYYCFGCGAGGNVFTFLMQYENYTFTEAMQVLADRAGIELPKQEMTGAQKREADKRTKLLEINKEAAKYFYKLLRSPRGEKAYAYFRKRELSDETMRKFGLGYSDQYSDDLYRYLRHVGYDDALLKESGLVSIDEVRGGHDKFWNRAMFRSWMYITG
;
A
#
# COMPACT_ATOMS: atom_id res chain seq x y z
N MET A 1 -6.14 -12.11 -13.90
CA MET A 1 -5.32 -12.22 -15.12
C MET A 1 -5.82 -13.42 -15.94
N ARG A 2 -6.03 -13.27 -17.26
CA ARG A 2 -6.42 -14.40 -18.14
C ARG A 2 -5.18 -14.90 -18.88
N LEU A 3 -4.90 -16.19 -18.73
CA LEU A 3 -3.79 -16.86 -19.42
C LEU A 3 -4.36 -17.81 -20.49
N GLN A 4 -3.77 -17.81 -21.67
CA GLN A 4 -4.10 -18.71 -22.78
C GLN A 4 -2.98 -19.70 -22.96
N LYS A 5 -3.32 -20.99 -23.06
CA LYS A 5 -2.35 -22.07 -23.28
C LYS A 5 -1.86 -22.04 -24.73
N LYS A 6 -0.55 -22.02 -24.92
CA LYS A 6 0.13 -22.17 -26.22
C LYS A 6 1.23 -23.22 -26.08
N GLY A 7 0.94 -24.43 -26.55
CA GLY A 7 1.83 -25.57 -26.36
C GLY A 7 1.95 -25.94 -24.85
N SER A 8 3.17 -25.98 -24.34
CA SER A 8 3.47 -26.28 -22.92
C SER A 8 3.51 -25.04 -22.03
N THR A 9 3.27 -23.86 -22.57
CA THR A 9 3.41 -22.56 -21.88
C THR A 9 2.10 -21.81 -21.92
N TYR A 10 1.85 -20.98 -20.94
CA TYR A 10 0.70 -20.07 -20.88
C TYR A 10 1.14 -18.64 -21.16
N PHE A 11 0.34 -17.87 -21.89
CA PHE A 11 0.59 -16.48 -22.24
C PHE A 11 -0.58 -15.58 -21.86
N GLY A 12 -0.29 -14.35 -21.42
CA GLY A 12 -1.30 -13.34 -21.10
C GLY A 12 -0.72 -11.94 -21.02
N LEU A 13 -1.56 -10.99 -20.63
CA LEU A 13 -1.11 -9.62 -20.37
C LEU A 13 -0.30 -9.58 -19.07
N CYS A 14 0.77 -8.80 -19.08
CA CYS A 14 1.64 -8.66 -17.93
C CYS A 14 0.94 -7.89 -16.80
N PRO A 15 1.02 -8.37 -15.54
CA PRO A 15 0.49 -7.63 -14.41
C PRO A 15 1.43 -6.52 -13.90
N PHE A 16 2.68 -6.48 -14.37
CA PHE A 16 3.71 -5.55 -13.88
C PHE A 16 3.89 -4.31 -14.76
N HIS A 17 3.37 -4.32 -15.99
CA HIS A 17 3.37 -3.16 -16.88
C HIS A 17 2.13 -3.17 -17.78
N ASN A 18 1.79 -2.01 -18.32
CA ASN A 18 0.63 -1.86 -19.19
C ASN A 18 0.99 -2.24 -20.63
N GLU A 19 0.27 -3.20 -21.21
CA GLU A 19 0.47 -3.67 -22.57
C GLU A 19 -0.86 -4.08 -23.23
N LYS A 20 -0.90 -4.04 -24.56
CA LYS A 20 -2.08 -4.47 -25.34
C LYS A 20 -1.96 -5.90 -25.89
N THR A 21 -0.73 -6.40 -26.01
CA THR A 21 -0.42 -7.74 -26.53
C THR A 21 0.26 -8.56 -25.45
N GLY A 22 -0.17 -9.80 -25.25
CA GLY A 22 0.33 -10.64 -24.16
C GLY A 22 1.79 -11.05 -24.33
N SER A 23 2.68 -10.45 -23.54
CA SER A 23 4.09 -10.78 -23.48
C SER A 23 4.50 -11.54 -22.21
N PHE A 24 3.55 -11.75 -21.29
CA PHE A 24 3.78 -12.47 -20.05
C PHE A 24 3.60 -13.99 -20.28
N SER A 25 4.65 -14.75 -20.02
CA SER A 25 4.68 -16.19 -20.18
C SER A 25 4.81 -16.92 -18.84
N VAL A 26 4.10 -18.02 -18.68
CA VAL A 26 4.19 -18.91 -17.51
C VAL A 26 4.49 -20.32 -18.00
N SER A 27 5.59 -20.90 -17.56
CA SER A 27 5.98 -22.26 -17.85
C SER A 27 5.79 -23.17 -16.63
N PRO A 28 4.75 -24.02 -16.59
CA PRO A 28 4.54 -24.93 -15.47
C PRO A 28 5.71 -25.91 -15.29
N ASN A 29 6.27 -26.40 -16.40
CA ASN A 29 7.37 -27.37 -16.34
C ASN A 29 8.64 -26.79 -15.74
N LYS A 30 8.89 -25.49 -15.94
CA LYS A 30 10.04 -24.78 -15.36
C LYS A 30 9.71 -24.13 -14.03
N GLN A 31 8.44 -24.11 -13.61
CA GLN A 31 7.95 -23.42 -12.42
C GLN A 31 8.34 -21.92 -12.41
N MET A 32 8.31 -21.28 -13.58
CA MET A 32 8.79 -19.91 -13.80
C MET A 32 7.83 -19.10 -14.65
N TYR A 33 7.85 -17.79 -14.45
CA TYR A 33 7.26 -16.83 -15.37
C TYR A 33 8.33 -15.91 -15.93
N TYR A 34 8.03 -15.31 -17.08
CA TYR A 34 8.87 -14.29 -17.70
C TYR A 34 8.02 -13.37 -18.57
N CYS A 35 8.25 -12.07 -18.48
CA CYS A 35 7.65 -11.06 -19.33
C CYS A 35 8.63 -10.57 -20.38
N PHE A 36 8.36 -10.78 -21.65
CA PHE A 36 9.20 -10.33 -22.74
C PHE A 36 9.11 -8.81 -23.00
N GLY A 37 8.10 -8.12 -22.41
CA GLY A 37 7.93 -6.68 -22.52
C GLY A 37 8.76 -5.89 -21.51
N CYS A 38 8.70 -6.24 -20.22
CA CYS A 38 9.39 -5.50 -19.16
C CYS A 38 10.53 -6.25 -18.49
N GLY A 39 10.80 -7.51 -18.87
CA GLY A 39 11.87 -8.31 -18.29
C GLY A 39 11.57 -8.89 -16.90
N ALA A 40 10.37 -8.62 -16.32
CA ALA A 40 9.99 -9.21 -15.04
C ALA A 40 9.94 -10.74 -15.15
N GLY A 41 10.64 -11.43 -14.27
CA GLY A 41 10.69 -12.89 -14.31
C GLY A 41 11.12 -13.49 -12.98
N GLY A 42 10.83 -14.78 -12.80
CA GLY A 42 11.17 -15.51 -11.59
C GLY A 42 10.25 -16.70 -11.34
N ASN A 43 10.28 -17.18 -10.11
CA ASN A 43 9.42 -18.26 -9.62
C ASN A 43 8.15 -17.70 -8.94
N VAL A 44 7.34 -18.57 -8.36
CA VAL A 44 6.10 -18.19 -7.68
C VAL A 44 6.33 -17.25 -6.48
N PHE A 45 7.44 -17.43 -5.75
CA PHE A 45 7.80 -16.54 -4.64
C PHE A 45 8.10 -15.12 -5.16
N THR A 46 8.94 -15.02 -6.17
CA THR A 46 9.28 -13.74 -6.82
C THR A 46 8.03 -13.05 -7.36
N PHE A 47 7.09 -13.84 -7.95
CA PHE A 47 5.81 -13.31 -8.42
C PHE A 47 5.01 -12.68 -7.30
N LEU A 48 4.82 -13.37 -6.18
CA LEU A 48 4.07 -12.84 -5.04
C LEU A 48 4.75 -11.64 -4.41
N MET A 49 6.07 -11.66 -4.28
CA MET A 49 6.84 -10.53 -3.76
C MET A 49 6.67 -9.28 -4.63
N GLN A 50 6.65 -9.43 -5.95
CA GLN A 50 6.49 -8.30 -6.88
C GLN A 50 5.04 -7.86 -7.06
N TYR A 51 4.10 -8.81 -7.10
CA TYR A 51 2.70 -8.53 -7.41
C TYR A 51 1.92 -8.06 -6.17
N GLU A 52 2.13 -8.70 -5.02
CA GLU A 52 1.43 -8.38 -3.76
C GLU A 52 2.31 -7.54 -2.82
N ASN A 53 3.55 -7.24 -3.22
CA ASN A 53 4.55 -6.54 -2.41
C ASN A 53 4.85 -7.24 -1.08
N TYR A 54 4.83 -8.58 -1.10
CA TYR A 54 5.16 -9.40 0.06
C TYR A 54 6.67 -9.47 0.28
N THR A 55 7.06 -9.62 1.53
CA THR A 55 8.39 -10.14 1.88
C THR A 55 8.48 -11.61 1.50
N PHE A 56 9.69 -12.15 1.41
CA PHE A 56 9.88 -13.59 1.14
C PHE A 56 9.15 -14.47 2.16
N THR A 57 9.19 -14.10 3.44
CA THR A 57 8.53 -14.84 4.52
C THR A 57 7.00 -14.83 4.37
N GLU A 58 6.41 -13.67 4.03
CA GLU A 58 4.98 -13.55 3.78
C GLU A 58 4.55 -14.37 2.55
N ALA A 59 5.31 -14.29 1.46
CA ALA A 59 5.06 -15.10 0.27
C ALA A 59 5.15 -16.61 0.57
N MET A 60 6.11 -17.00 1.40
CA MET A 60 6.29 -18.41 1.83
C MET A 60 5.10 -18.86 2.68
N GLN A 61 4.62 -18.05 3.63
CA GLN A 61 3.47 -18.37 4.46
C GLN A 61 2.21 -18.55 3.61
N VAL A 62 1.91 -17.60 2.72
CA VAL A 62 0.73 -17.68 1.83
C VAL A 62 0.75 -18.94 0.95
N LEU A 63 1.91 -19.30 0.43
CA LEU A 63 2.05 -20.50 -0.40
C LEU A 63 1.93 -21.79 0.43
N ALA A 64 2.48 -21.79 1.64
CA ALA A 64 2.38 -22.91 2.56
C ALA A 64 0.93 -23.16 2.99
N ASP A 65 0.22 -22.08 3.38
CA ASP A 65 -1.20 -22.15 3.75
C ASP A 65 -2.05 -22.67 2.58
N ARG A 66 -1.76 -22.23 1.37
CA ARG A 66 -2.45 -22.69 0.16
C ARG A 66 -2.15 -24.16 -0.18
N ALA A 67 -0.95 -24.62 0.14
CA ALA A 67 -0.53 -26.02 -0.07
C ALA A 67 -0.91 -26.95 1.09
N GLY A 68 -1.47 -26.44 2.18
CA GLY A 68 -1.75 -27.18 3.40
C GLY A 68 -0.48 -27.64 4.13
N ILE A 69 0.63 -26.92 3.95
CA ILE A 69 1.92 -27.22 4.56
C ILE A 69 2.10 -26.36 5.81
N GLU A 70 2.24 -26.99 6.96
CA GLU A 70 2.63 -26.28 8.17
C GLU A 70 4.13 -25.93 8.12
N LEU A 71 4.43 -24.65 8.10
CA LEU A 71 5.81 -24.17 8.20
C LEU A 71 6.29 -24.31 9.65
N PRO A 72 7.54 -24.74 9.86
CA PRO A 72 8.12 -24.70 11.18
C PRO A 72 8.06 -23.24 11.69
N LYS A 73 7.54 -23.05 12.90
CA LYS A 73 7.53 -21.74 13.55
C LYS A 73 8.97 -21.29 13.71
N GLN A 74 9.44 -20.44 12.78
CA GLN A 74 10.73 -19.79 12.96
C GLN A 74 10.60 -18.87 14.18
N GLU A 75 11.34 -19.17 15.22
CA GLU A 75 11.51 -18.22 16.31
C GLU A 75 12.17 -16.96 15.72
N MET A 76 11.37 -15.92 15.56
CA MET A 76 11.87 -14.63 15.07
C MET A 76 12.93 -14.15 16.08
N THR A 77 14.09 -13.80 15.57
CA THR A 77 15.08 -13.13 16.41
C THR A 77 14.48 -11.85 17.02
N GLY A 78 14.96 -11.43 18.18
CA GLY A 78 14.46 -10.23 18.83
C GLY A 78 14.51 -8.98 17.90
N ALA A 79 15.49 -8.91 16.98
CA ALA A 79 15.58 -7.86 15.98
C ALA A 79 14.47 -7.93 14.92
N GLN A 80 14.19 -9.13 14.40
CA GLN A 80 13.11 -9.35 13.42
C GLN A 80 11.74 -9.03 14.02
N LYS A 81 11.51 -9.40 15.28
CA LYS A 81 10.26 -9.09 15.97
C LYS A 81 10.07 -7.58 16.13
N ARG A 82 11.11 -6.85 16.55
CA ARG A 82 11.06 -5.39 16.67
C ARG A 82 10.75 -4.71 15.33
N GLU A 83 11.36 -5.18 14.25
CA GLU A 83 11.12 -4.62 12.90
C GLU A 83 9.70 -4.91 12.41
N ALA A 84 9.16 -6.11 12.65
CA ALA A 84 7.79 -6.47 12.35
C ALA A 84 6.79 -5.62 13.15
N ASP A 85 7.01 -5.47 14.47
CA ASP A 85 6.19 -4.62 15.35
C ASP A 85 6.22 -3.16 14.89
N LYS A 86 7.38 -2.65 14.50
CA LYS A 86 7.55 -1.30 13.96
C LYS A 86 6.77 -1.11 12.64
N ARG A 87 6.91 -2.05 11.71
CA ARG A 87 6.16 -2.04 10.44
C ARG A 87 4.65 -2.02 10.69
N THR A 88 4.17 -2.83 11.63
CA THR A 88 2.75 -2.87 12.02
C THR A 88 2.29 -1.50 12.53
N LYS A 89 3.04 -0.87 13.42
CA LYS A 89 2.73 0.47 13.93
C LYS A 89 2.71 1.54 12.82
N LEU A 90 3.65 1.49 11.88
CA LEU A 90 3.67 2.42 10.74
C LEU A 90 2.45 2.25 9.84
N LEU A 91 2.00 1.00 9.61
CA LEU A 91 0.77 0.72 8.87
C LEU A 91 -0.48 1.23 9.62
N GLU A 92 -0.53 1.10 10.94
CA GLU A 92 -1.60 1.65 11.77
C GLU A 92 -1.64 3.17 11.68
N ILE A 93 -0.51 3.87 11.78
CA ILE A 93 -0.41 5.32 11.62
C ILE A 93 -0.95 5.75 10.24
N ASN A 94 -0.54 5.08 9.17
CA ASN A 94 -1.03 5.38 7.82
C ASN A 94 -2.55 5.15 7.68
N LYS A 95 -3.07 4.10 8.32
CA LYS A 95 -4.51 3.81 8.36
C LYS A 95 -5.28 4.88 9.12
N GLU A 96 -4.76 5.32 10.27
CA GLU A 96 -5.38 6.40 11.06
C GLU A 96 -5.33 7.74 10.33
N ALA A 97 -4.22 8.10 9.70
CA ALA A 97 -4.11 9.30 8.88
C ALA A 97 -5.10 9.28 7.70
N ALA A 98 -5.25 8.14 7.02
CA ALA A 98 -6.21 8.00 5.94
C ALA A 98 -7.66 8.18 6.42
N LYS A 99 -8.01 7.63 7.58
CA LYS A 99 -9.34 7.83 8.20
C LYS A 99 -9.55 9.31 8.57
N TYR A 100 -8.52 9.96 9.11
CA TYR A 100 -8.55 11.36 9.47
C TYR A 100 -8.84 12.24 8.26
N PHE A 101 -8.06 12.11 7.17
CA PHE A 101 -8.27 12.85 5.93
C PHE A 101 -9.64 12.58 5.30
N TYR A 102 -10.09 11.33 5.35
CA TYR A 102 -11.41 10.94 4.85
C TYR A 102 -12.55 11.63 5.60
N LYS A 103 -12.48 11.68 6.94
CA LYS A 103 -13.46 12.37 7.79
C LYS A 103 -13.40 13.87 7.58
N LEU A 104 -12.20 14.43 7.46
CA LEU A 104 -11.97 15.87 7.30
C LEU A 104 -12.59 16.39 5.99
N LEU A 105 -12.44 15.64 4.88
CA LEU A 105 -13.10 16.00 3.61
C LEU A 105 -14.62 16.13 3.74
N ARG A 106 -15.23 15.38 4.65
CA ARG A 106 -16.70 15.34 4.86
C ARG A 106 -17.19 16.21 6.01
N SER A 107 -16.29 16.98 6.58
CA SER A 107 -16.57 17.97 7.60
C SER A 107 -16.74 19.38 6.98
N PRO A 108 -17.26 20.36 7.71
CA PRO A 108 -17.32 21.77 7.25
C PRO A 108 -15.95 22.33 6.82
N ARG A 109 -14.86 21.87 7.45
CA ARG A 109 -13.49 22.25 7.09
C ARG A 109 -13.08 21.76 5.70
N GLY A 110 -13.68 20.68 5.21
CA GLY A 110 -13.39 20.07 3.91
C GLY A 110 -14.23 20.59 2.74
N GLU A 111 -15.15 21.50 2.95
CA GLU A 111 -16.13 21.95 1.94
C GLU A 111 -15.48 22.40 0.61
N LYS A 112 -14.42 23.21 0.69
CA LYS A 112 -13.68 23.67 -0.49
C LYS A 112 -13.05 22.53 -1.28
N ALA A 113 -12.47 21.56 -0.58
CA ALA A 113 -11.86 20.38 -1.19
C ALA A 113 -12.94 19.45 -1.77
N TYR A 114 -14.07 19.32 -1.10
CA TYR A 114 -15.22 18.57 -1.60
C TYR A 114 -15.76 19.18 -2.88
N ALA A 115 -15.97 20.52 -2.92
CA ALA A 115 -16.38 21.26 -4.11
C ALA A 115 -15.39 21.09 -5.28
N TYR A 116 -14.09 21.08 -4.97
CA TYR A 116 -13.05 20.82 -5.97
C TYR A 116 -13.19 19.43 -6.62
N PHE A 117 -13.44 18.38 -5.83
CA PHE A 117 -13.68 17.05 -6.36
C PHE A 117 -14.97 16.98 -7.20
N ARG A 118 -16.03 17.66 -6.76
CA ARG A 118 -17.30 17.74 -7.51
C ARG A 118 -17.13 18.46 -8.84
N LYS A 119 -16.35 19.54 -8.88
CA LYS A 119 -16.01 20.25 -10.12
C LYS A 119 -15.24 19.37 -11.12
N ARG A 120 -14.53 18.33 -10.62
CA ARG A 120 -13.87 17.32 -11.44
C ARG A 120 -14.77 16.12 -11.78
N GLU A 121 -16.06 16.25 -11.60
CA GLU A 121 -17.08 15.25 -11.91
C GLU A 121 -16.92 13.93 -11.11
N LEU A 122 -16.20 13.95 -9.98
CA LEU A 122 -16.10 12.79 -9.11
C LEU A 122 -17.40 12.63 -8.31
N SER A 123 -18.06 11.48 -8.47
CA SER A 123 -19.25 11.14 -7.71
C SER A 123 -18.91 10.83 -6.26
N ASP A 124 -19.90 10.95 -5.37
CA ASP A 124 -19.75 10.57 -3.95
C ASP A 124 -19.40 9.10 -3.77
N GLU A 125 -19.93 8.26 -4.65
CA GLU A 125 -19.60 6.84 -4.69
C GLU A 125 -18.12 6.63 -5.03
N THR A 126 -17.63 7.32 -6.06
CA THR A 126 -16.21 7.27 -6.44
C THR A 126 -15.32 7.77 -5.32
N MET A 127 -15.65 8.92 -4.72
CA MET A 127 -14.89 9.47 -3.60
C MET A 127 -14.86 8.53 -2.39
N ARG A 128 -15.94 7.80 -2.11
CA ARG A 128 -16.00 6.78 -1.05
C ARG A 128 -15.19 5.54 -1.43
N LYS A 129 -15.41 5.00 -2.63
CA LYS A 129 -14.73 3.79 -3.11
C LYS A 129 -13.21 3.93 -3.10
N PHE A 130 -12.71 5.08 -3.50
CA PHE A 130 -11.27 5.37 -3.53
C PHE A 130 -10.73 6.02 -2.26
N GLY A 131 -11.56 6.21 -1.22
CA GLY A 131 -11.13 6.74 0.07
C GLY A 131 -10.52 8.13 -0.03
N LEU A 132 -11.08 9.00 -0.91
CA LEU A 132 -10.55 10.35 -1.07
C LEU A 132 -10.69 11.16 0.21
N GLY A 133 -9.69 11.95 0.50
CA GLY A 133 -9.58 12.75 1.71
C GLY A 133 -9.12 14.18 1.44
N TYR A 134 -9.00 14.93 2.51
CA TYR A 134 -8.47 16.29 2.51
C TYR A 134 -7.52 16.46 3.69
N SER A 135 -6.40 17.09 3.45
CA SER A 135 -5.49 17.60 4.46
C SER A 135 -5.68 19.10 4.58
N ASP A 136 -5.95 19.58 5.79
CA ASP A 136 -6.34 20.94 6.07
C ASP A 136 -5.23 21.98 5.74
N GLN A 137 -5.63 23.24 5.76
CA GLN A 137 -4.74 24.38 5.55
C GLN A 137 -3.71 24.59 6.68
N TYR A 138 -3.92 23.98 7.84
CA TYR A 138 -3.01 24.06 8.97
C TYR A 138 -1.90 23.03 8.83
N SER A 139 -0.66 23.48 9.00
CA SER A 139 0.52 22.67 8.74
C SER A 139 0.89 21.68 9.86
N ASP A 140 0.10 21.58 10.91
CA ASP A 140 0.34 20.71 12.07
C ASP A 140 -0.92 19.94 12.53
N ASP A 141 -1.96 19.96 11.73
CA ASP A 141 -3.27 19.43 12.08
C ASP A 141 -3.26 17.89 12.23
N LEU A 142 -2.67 17.18 11.26
CA LEU A 142 -2.50 15.73 11.33
C LEU A 142 -1.52 15.35 12.46
N TYR A 143 -0.42 16.08 12.60
CA TYR A 143 0.56 15.84 13.67
C TYR A 143 -0.10 15.89 15.03
N ARG A 144 -0.84 16.95 15.34
CA ARG A 144 -1.57 17.09 16.62
C ARG A 144 -2.58 15.98 16.82
N TYR A 145 -3.31 15.61 15.78
CA TYR A 145 -4.24 14.48 15.84
C TYR A 145 -3.53 13.17 16.20
N LEU A 146 -2.46 12.81 15.49
CA LEU A 146 -1.74 11.56 15.72
C LEU A 146 -1.05 11.53 17.09
N ARG A 147 -0.55 12.67 17.57
CA ARG A 147 -0.03 12.81 18.94
C ARG A 147 -1.13 12.59 19.99
N HIS A 148 -2.32 13.12 19.75
CA HIS A 148 -3.48 12.91 20.65
C HIS A 148 -3.92 11.44 20.67
N VAL A 149 -3.81 10.72 19.56
CA VAL A 149 -4.07 9.27 19.47
C VAL A 149 -3.03 8.46 20.26
N GLY A 150 -1.84 9.03 20.52
CA GLY A 150 -0.81 8.41 21.36
C GLY A 150 0.45 7.95 20.64
N TYR A 151 0.63 8.31 19.37
CA TYR A 151 1.86 7.99 18.64
C TYR A 151 3.00 8.94 19.05
N ASP A 152 4.21 8.39 19.20
CA ASP A 152 5.40 9.16 19.52
C ASP A 152 6.04 9.80 18.27
N ASP A 153 6.88 10.80 18.51
CA ASP A 153 7.52 11.59 17.45
C ASP A 153 8.47 10.76 16.58
N ALA A 154 9.13 9.75 17.16
CA ALA A 154 10.05 8.89 16.42
C ALA A 154 9.30 8.09 15.35
N LEU A 155 8.18 7.46 15.71
CA LEU A 155 7.32 6.74 14.79
C LEU A 155 6.65 7.67 13.75
N LEU A 156 6.21 8.86 14.18
CA LEU A 156 5.60 9.82 13.27
C LEU A 156 6.59 10.33 12.21
N LYS A 157 7.83 10.60 12.59
CA LYS A 157 8.90 10.95 11.66
C LYS A 157 9.17 9.86 10.63
N GLU A 158 9.19 8.59 11.08
CA GLU A 158 9.42 7.44 10.22
C GLU A 158 8.23 7.12 9.31
N SER A 159 7.00 7.46 9.71
CA SER A 159 5.81 7.26 8.87
C SER A 159 5.87 8.01 7.54
N GLY A 160 6.74 9.03 7.44
CA GLY A 160 6.85 9.87 6.27
C GLY A 160 5.72 10.89 6.11
N LEU A 161 4.74 10.92 7.01
CA LEU A 161 3.60 11.86 6.99
C LEU A 161 3.93 13.19 7.65
N VAL A 162 4.86 13.19 8.60
CA VAL A 162 5.23 14.31 9.45
C VAL A 162 6.73 14.57 9.35
N SER A 163 7.13 15.81 9.42
CA SER A 163 8.50 16.24 9.68
C SER A 163 8.58 16.80 11.10
N ILE A 164 9.65 16.52 11.80
CA ILE A 164 9.87 17.00 13.17
C ILE A 164 11.15 17.82 13.18
N ASP A 165 10.99 19.07 13.51
CA ASP A 165 12.06 20.05 13.67
C ASP A 165 12.27 20.35 15.17
N GLU A 166 13.52 20.47 15.59
CA GLU A 166 13.85 20.69 17.01
C GLU A 166 13.35 22.04 17.54
N VAL A 167 13.19 23.04 16.66
CA VAL A 167 12.78 24.39 17.03
C VAL A 167 11.29 24.61 16.83
N ARG A 168 10.73 24.09 15.71
CA ARG A 168 9.34 24.34 15.30
C ARG A 168 8.38 23.23 15.70
N GLY A 169 8.91 22.11 16.19
CA GLY A 169 8.11 20.92 16.50
C GLY A 169 7.67 20.14 15.26
N GLY A 170 6.61 19.37 15.43
CA GLY A 170 6.09 18.52 14.33
C GLY A 170 5.21 19.31 13.38
N HIS A 171 5.38 19.06 12.08
CA HIS A 171 4.53 19.62 11.02
C HIS A 171 4.24 18.59 9.93
N ASP A 172 3.10 18.75 9.30
CA ASP A 172 2.58 17.83 8.28
C ASP A 172 3.35 18.02 6.97
N LYS A 173 3.77 16.92 6.33
CA LYS A 173 4.36 16.99 4.98
C LYS A 173 3.31 17.25 3.89
N PHE A 174 2.08 16.87 4.16
CA PHE A 174 0.95 17.05 3.26
C PHE A 174 -0.10 17.92 3.96
N TRP A 175 -0.17 19.17 3.60
CA TRP A 175 -1.16 20.13 4.10
C TRP A 175 -1.80 20.91 2.95
N ASN A 176 -3.05 21.34 3.14
CA ASN A 176 -3.87 22.04 2.14
C ASN A 176 -3.94 21.29 0.79
N ARG A 177 -4.19 19.97 0.85
CA ARG A 177 -4.17 19.10 -0.34
C ARG A 177 -5.38 18.17 -0.40
N ALA A 178 -5.85 17.94 -1.63
CA ALA A 178 -6.70 16.80 -1.95
C ALA A 178 -5.86 15.52 -1.83
N MET A 179 -6.32 14.59 -1.00
CA MET A 179 -5.59 13.36 -0.70
C MET A 179 -6.21 12.19 -1.47
N PHE A 180 -5.36 11.48 -2.20
CA PHE A 180 -5.70 10.22 -2.86
C PHE A 180 -4.99 9.10 -2.13
N ARG A 181 -5.74 8.12 -1.68
CA ARG A 181 -5.15 6.93 -1.07
C ARG A 181 -4.55 6.08 -2.17
N SER A 182 -3.24 5.90 -2.14
CA SER A 182 -2.59 4.85 -2.93
C SER A 182 -2.90 3.49 -2.28
N TRP A 183 -3.62 2.64 -3.00
CA TRP A 183 -3.81 1.25 -2.61
C TRP A 183 -2.57 0.48 -3.08
N MET A 184 -1.58 0.32 -2.23
CA MET A 184 -0.81 -0.90 -2.32
C MET A 184 -1.73 -2.00 -1.80
N TYR A 185 -2.04 -2.97 -2.63
CA TYR A 185 -2.87 -4.12 -2.27
C TYR A 185 -2.23 -4.82 -1.09
N ILE A 186 -2.69 -4.48 0.11
CA ILE A 186 -2.52 -5.34 1.28
C ILE A 186 -3.86 -6.07 1.34
N THR A 187 -3.97 -7.15 0.59
CA THR A 187 -5.00 -8.14 0.81
C THR A 187 -4.62 -8.84 2.12
N GLY A 188 -5.31 -8.48 3.19
CA GLY A 188 -5.36 -9.28 4.40
C GLY A 188 -6.19 -10.52 4.17
#